data_f386139444e4ec5c1416fe67435a1d16
#
_entry.id   f386139444e4ec5c1416fe67435a1d16
#
_cell.length_a   1.000
_cell.length_b   1.000
_cell.length_c   1.000
_cell.angle_alpha   90.00
_cell.angle_beta   90.00
_cell.angle_gamma   90.00
#
_symmetry.space_group_name_H-M   'P 1'
#
loop_
_entity.id
_entity.type
_entity.pdbx_description
1 polymer ?
#
loop_
_entity_poly.entity_id
_entity_poly.type
_entity_poly.pdbx_seq_one_letter_code
_entity_poly.pdbx_strand_id
1 'polypeptide(L)'
;MVRMEKERHLLGAVTMAQRRQRLGQYYTILWNNPAGVGQGKVQVVFQYQQGGSASLVKRMTKDFPSSDAKGTAEFAVIGDNYFKNGKVLAWKATVLRGSRELASRRSYLWQ
;
A
#
# COMPACT_ATOMS: atom_id res chain seq x y z
N MET A 1 16.36 -1.65 0.48
CA MET A 1 15.78 -1.07 -0.75
C MET A 1 14.26 -1.22 -0.71
N VAL A 2 13.57 -0.21 -1.13
CA VAL A 2 12.10 -0.22 -1.24
C VAL A 2 11.72 0.10 -2.67
N ARG A 3 10.82 -0.70 -3.24
CA ARG A 3 10.31 -0.51 -4.58
C ARG A 3 8.79 -0.62 -4.55
N MET A 4 8.12 0.19 -5.36
CA MET A 4 6.67 0.19 -5.43
C MET A 4 6.19 0.02 -6.86
N GLU A 5 5.17 -0.82 -7.02
CA GLU A 5 4.47 -1.02 -8.27
C GLU A 5 3.00 -0.69 -8.10
N LYS A 6 2.40 -0.12 -9.13
CA LYS A 6 1.00 0.24 -9.17
C LYS A 6 0.33 -0.45 -10.35
N GLU A 7 -0.75 -1.18 -10.06
CA GLU A 7 -1.44 -1.98 -11.07
C GLU A 7 -2.96 -1.87 -10.95
N ARG A 8 -3.65 -2.26 -12.01
CA ARG A 8 -5.10 -2.46 -12.00
C ARG A 8 -5.39 -3.90 -12.37
N HIS A 9 -6.15 -4.60 -11.53
CA HIS A 9 -6.45 -6.01 -11.72
C HIS A 9 -7.94 -6.27 -11.92
N LEU A 10 -8.26 -6.95 -13.04
CA LEU A 10 -9.59 -7.49 -13.28
C LEU A 10 -9.55 -9.00 -13.53
N LEU A 11 -8.37 -9.59 -13.49
CA LEU A 11 -8.17 -11.02 -13.76
C LEU A 11 -8.94 -11.89 -12.76
N GLY A 12 -9.58 -12.93 -13.27
CA GLY A 12 -10.34 -13.87 -12.46
C GLY A 12 -11.73 -13.40 -12.07
N ALA A 13 -12.16 -12.21 -12.49
CA ALA A 13 -13.53 -11.76 -12.27
C ALA A 13 -14.45 -12.36 -13.33
N VAL A 14 -15.40 -13.20 -12.92
CA VAL A 14 -16.32 -13.89 -13.83
C VAL A 14 -17.71 -13.28 -13.90
N THR A 15 -18.10 -12.43 -12.95
CA THR A 15 -19.40 -11.75 -12.93
C THR A 15 -19.21 -10.24 -12.84
N MET A 16 -20.27 -9.48 -13.19
CA MET A 16 -20.24 -8.01 -13.04
C MET A 16 -20.05 -7.59 -11.60
N ALA A 17 -20.66 -8.30 -10.66
CA ALA A 17 -20.50 -8.01 -9.23
C ALA A 17 -19.04 -8.24 -8.79
N GLN A 18 -18.43 -9.34 -9.24
CA GLN A 18 -17.02 -9.60 -8.93
C GLN A 18 -16.09 -8.57 -9.56
N ARG A 19 -16.37 -8.16 -10.80
CA ARG A 19 -15.62 -7.09 -11.46
C ARG A 19 -15.69 -5.79 -10.66
N ARG A 20 -16.89 -5.44 -10.21
CA ARG A 20 -17.09 -4.24 -9.42
C ARG A 20 -16.30 -4.30 -8.11
N GLN A 21 -16.28 -5.43 -7.43
CA GLN A 21 -15.54 -5.61 -6.19
C GLN A 21 -14.03 -5.55 -6.36
N ARG A 22 -13.53 -5.90 -7.53
CA ARG A 22 -12.10 -5.97 -7.83
C ARG A 22 -11.56 -4.77 -8.60
N LEU A 23 -12.44 -3.94 -9.14
CA LEU A 23 -12.02 -2.76 -9.89
C LEU A 23 -11.43 -1.71 -8.93
N GLY A 24 -10.28 -1.19 -9.30
CA GLY A 24 -9.63 -0.14 -8.53
C GLY A 24 -8.14 -0.11 -8.76
N GLN A 25 -7.41 0.28 -7.73
CA GLN A 25 -5.96 0.47 -7.79
C GLN A 25 -5.28 -0.44 -6.78
N TYR A 26 -4.19 -1.08 -7.25
CA TYR A 26 -3.40 -2.01 -6.45
C TYR A 26 -1.99 -1.46 -6.33
N TYR A 27 -1.41 -1.61 -5.14
CA TYR A 27 -0.08 -1.11 -4.82
C TYR A 27 0.74 -2.24 -4.22
N THR A 28 1.90 -2.52 -4.81
CA THR A 28 2.82 -3.53 -4.33
C THR A 28 4.08 -2.84 -3.86
N ILE A 29 4.46 -3.06 -2.60
CA ILE A 29 5.63 -2.48 -1.99
C ILE A 29 6.59 -3.60 -1.65
N LEU A 30 7.75 -3.59 -2.31
CA LEU A 30 8.83 -4.53 -2.05
C LEU A 30 9.83 -3.86 -1.13
N TRP A 31 10.23 -4.57 -0.07
CA TRP A 31 11.23 -4.05 0.85
C TRP A 31 12.32 -5.09 1.10
N ASN A 32 13.50 -4.62 1.46
CA ASN A 32 14.67 -5.46 1.70
C ASN A 32 15.53 -4.79 2.77
N ASN A 33 15.78 -5.51 3.86
CA ASN A 33 16.61 -5.01 4.96
C ASN A 33 17.29 -6.19 5.68
N PRO A 34 18.22 -6.90 5.03
CA PRO A 34 18.86 -8.05 5.64
C PRO A 34 19.69 -7.69 6.88
N ALA A 35 20.30 -6.53 6.90
CA ALA A 35 21.10 -6.06 8.04
C ALA A 35 20.27 -5.80 9.29
N GLY A 36 18.96 -5.62 9.16
CA GLY A 36 18.04 -5.34 10.26
C GLY A 36 17.37 -6.58 10.86
N VAL A 37 17.67 -7.78 10.38
CA VAL A 37 17.06 -9.01 10.90
C VAL A 37 17.28 -9.11 12.40
N GLY A 38 16.19 -9.37 13.15
CA GLY A 38 16.22 -9.45 14.60
C GLY A 38 16.12 -8.12 15.34
N GLN A 39 16.09 -6.98 14.63
CA GLN A 39 16.07 -5.64 15.22
C GLN A 39 14.67 -5.02 15.32
N GLY A 40 13.66 -5.84 15.33
CA GLY A 40 12.26 -5.40 15.46
C GLY A 40 11.40 -5.84 14.30
N LYS A 41 10.09 -5.81 14.54
CA LYS A 41 9.10 -6.12 13.51
C LYS A 41 9.14 -5.06 12.41
N VAL A 42 8.84 -5.49 11.19
CA VAL A 42 8.71 -4.56 10.06
C VAL A 42 7.24 -4.22 9.88
N GLN A 43 6.96 -2.94 9.72
CA GLN A 43 5.63 -2.45 9.38
C GLN A 43 5.71 -1.64 8.11
N VAL A 44 4.88 -1.98 7.13
CA VAL A 44 4.70 -1.18 5.92
C VAL A 44 3.42 -0.39 6.09
N VAL A 45 3.52 0.93 6.00
CA VAL A 45 2.40 1.86 6.15
C VAL A 45 2.11 2.48 4.81
N PHE A 46 0.87 2.36 4.36
CA PHE A 46 0.40 2.97 3.13
C PHE A 46 -0.66 4.00 3.46
N GLN A 47 -0.37 5.27 3.20
CA GLN A 47 -1.28 6.39 3.38
C GLN A 47 -1.72 6.91 2.03
N TYR A 48 -2.99 7.30 1.91
CA TYR A 48 -3.50 7.76 0.63
C TYR A 48 -4.66 8.74 0.79
N GLN A 49 -4.86 9.56 -0.23
CA GLN A 49 -5.96 10.49 -0.36
C GLN A 49 -6.69 10.22 -1.67
N GLN A 50 -8.01 10.25 -1.62
CA GLN A 50 -8.87 10.00 -2.78
C GLN A 50 -9.62 11.26 -3.18
N GLY A 51 -9.97 11.37 -4.47
CA GLY A 51 -10.64 12.55 -4.99
C GLY A 51 -11.98 12.86 -4.33
N GLY A 52 -12.77 11.82 -4.02
CA GLY A 52 -14.09 11.98 -3.44
C GLY A 52 -14.11 12.15 -1.93
N SER A 53 -12.98 11.94 -1.24
CA SER A 53 -12.90 12.10 0.22
C SER A 53 -12.13 13.35 0.64
N ALA A 54 -11.88 14.24 -0.30
CA ALA A 54 -11.21 15.52 -0.08
C ALA A 54 -9.83 15.36 0.57
N SER A 55 -9.57 16.06 1.67
CA SER A 55 -8.28 16.04 2.35
C SER A 55 -8.10 14.90 3.35
N LEU A 56 -9.07 13.99 3.45
CA LEU A 56 -8.99 12.88 4.39
C LEU A 56 -7.86 11.92 4.01
N VAL A 57 -6.92 11.71 4.91
CA VAL A 57 -5.84 10.74 4.74
C VAL A 57 -6.29 9.41 5.33
N LYS A 58 -6.29 8.38 4.49
CA LYS A 58 -6.57 7.00 4.90
C LYS A 58 -5.27 6.23 5.04
N ARG A 59 -5.30 5.18 5.84
CA ARG A 59 -4.11 4.41 6.18
C ARG A 59 -4.39 2.92 6.18
N MET A 60 -3.47 2.16 5.59
CA MET A 60 -3.42 0.70 5.68
C MET A 60 -2.04 0.28 6.14
N THR A 61 -1.94 -0.83 6.85
CA THR A 61 -0.67 -1.34 7.34
C THR A 61 -0.52 -2.83 7.08
N LYS A 62 0.72 -3.27 6.97
CA LYS A 62 1.08 -4.67 6.85
C LYS A 62 2.28 -4.94 7.75
N ASP A 63 2.20 -5.99 8.57
CA ASP A 63 3.26 -6.32 9.52
C ASP A 63 4.02 -7.56 9.07
N PHE A 64 5.31 -7.58 9.38
CA PHE A 64 6.21 -8.69 9.10
C PHE A 64 7.02 -9.02 10.36
N PRO A 65 7.34 -10.29 10.60
CA PRO A 65 8.12 -10.66 11.77
C PRO A 65 9.54 -10.10 11.73
N SER A 66 10.13 -9.96 12.91
CA SER A 66 11.49 -9.46 13.09
C SER A 66 12.54 -10.30 12.34
N SER A 67 12.23 -11.58 12.09
CA SER A 67 13.13 -12.50 11.38
C SER A 67 13.19 -12.29 9.87
N ASP A 68 12.27 -11.50 9.30
CA ASP A 68 12.24 -11.31 7.85
C ASP A 68 13.31 -10.33 7.41
N ALA A 69 14.07 -10.72 6.37
CA ALA A 69 15.06 -9.87 5.73
C ALA A 69 14.47 -9.06 4.58
N LYS A 70 13.35 -9.52 4.03
CA LYS A 70 12.67 -8.87 2.90
C LYS A 70 11.20 -9.28 2.90
N GLY A 71 10.39 -8.56 2.15
CA GLY A 71 8.99 -8.90 2.03
C GLY A 71 8.28 -8.10 0.94
N THR A 72 7.03 -8.48 0.73
CA THR A 72 6.14 -7.83 -0.23
C THR A 72 4.85 -7.48 0.49
N ALA A 73 4.48 -6.21 0.47
CA ALA A 73 3.21 -5.74 1.00
C ALA A 73 2.31 -5.31 -0.14
N GLU A 74 1.09 -5.82 -0.16
CA GLU A 74 0.10 -5.45 -1.16
C GLU A 74 -1.06 -4.72 -0.51
N PHE A 75 -1.45 -3.61 -1.13
CA PHE A 75 -2.59 -2.81 -0.70
C PHE A 75 -3.51 -2.59 -1.89
N ALA A 76 -4.82 -2.52 -1.61
CA ALA A 76 -5.80 -2.33 -2.65
C ALA A 76 -6.83 -1.27 -2.25
N VAL A 77 -7.12 -0.36 -3.16
CA VAL A 77 -8.21 0.61 -3.06
C VAL A 77 -9.22 0.20 -4.12
N ILE A 78 -10.16 -0.65 -3.74
CA ILE A 78 -11.05 -1.33 -4.68
C ILE A 78 -12.49 -1.33 -4.16
N GLY A 79 -13.40 -1.78 -5.04
CA GLY A 79 -14.79 -1.99 -4.69
C GLY A 79 -15.49 -0.71 -4.26
N ASP A 80 -16.30 -0.80 -3.21
CA ASP A 80 -17.09 0.34 -2.72
C ASP A 80 -16.21 1.52 -2.31
N ASN A 81 -15.06 1.28 -1.71
CA ASN A 81 -14.12 2.32 -1.36
C ASN A 81 -13.70 3.10 -2.60
N TYR A 82 -13.35 2.39 -3.66
CA TYR A 82 -12.96 3.02 -4.93
C TYR A 82 -14.12 3.77 -5.58
N PHE A 83 -15.30 3.15 -5.65
CA PHE A 83 -16.46 3.75 -6.32
C PHE A 83 -17.01 4.95 -5.57
N LYS A 84 -17.04 4.91 -4.24
CA LYS A 84 -17.56 6.03 -3.43
C LYS A 84 -16.59 7.18 -3.31
N ASN A 85 -15.31 6.90 -3.20
CA ASN A 85 -14.30 7.91 -2.88
C ASN A 85 -13.38 8.26 -4.04
N GLY A 86 -13.45 7.49 -5.14
CA GLY A 86 -12.73 7.78 -6.37
C GLY A 86 -11.29 7.29 -6.36
N LYS A 87 -10.56 7.73 -7.36
CA LYS A 87 -9.16 7.36 -7.55
C LYS A 87 -8.28 7.92 -6.44
N VAL A 88 -7.21 7.21 -6.15
CA VAL A 88 -6.14 7.72 -5.29
C VAL A 88 -5.44 8.87 -6.03
N LEU A 89 -5.44 10.05 -5.43
CA LEU A 89 -4.78 11.23 -5.97
C LEU A 89 -3.35 11.36 -5.46
N ALA A 90 -3.12 10.99 -4.21
CA ALA A 90 -1.82 11.10 -3.57
C ALA A 90 -1.64 9.94 -2.60
N TRP A 91 -0.40 9.47 -2.48
CA TRP A 91 -0.08 8.38 -1.56
C TRP A 91 1.34 8.52 -1.02
N LYS A 92 1.57 7.88 0.12
CA LYS A 92 2.89 7.75 0.74
C LYS A 92 3.02 6.34 1.31
N ALA A 93 4.12 5.67 1.01
CA ALA A 93 4.46 4.36 1.55
C ALA A 93 5.70 4.50 2.43
N THR A 94 5.65 3.96 3.65
CA THR A 94 6.75 4.02 4.61
C THR A 94 7.02 2.62 5.13
N VAL A 95 8.29 2.25 5.22
CA VAL A 95 8.73 0.98 5.81
C VAL A 95 9.48 1.28 7.10
N LEU A 96 9.02 0.69 8.20
CA LEU A 96 9.59 0.88 9.52
C LEU A 96 10.07 -0.48 10.07
N ARG A 97 11.19 -0.48 10.78
CA ARG A 97 11.62 -1.64 11.57
C ARG A 97 11.74 -1.19 13.02
N GLY A 98 10.88 -1.75 13.89
CA GLY A 98 10.72 -1.20 15.23
C GLY A 98 10.21 0.23 15.12
N SER A 99 10.88 1.18 15.73
CA SER A 99 10.56 2.61 15.65
C SER A 99 11.36 3.34 14.56
N ARG A 100 12.23 2.64 13.84
CA ARG A 100 13.15 3.24 12.86
C ARG A 100 12.54 3.21 11.47
N GLU A 101 12.49 4.35 10.81
CA GLU A 101 12.10 4.43 9.41
C GLU A 101 13.26 3.96 8.52
N LEU A 102 13.01 2.93 7.72
CA LEU A 102 14.00 2.39 6.79
C LEU A 102 13.99 3.15 5.47
N ALA A 103 12.81 3.45 4.96
CA ALA A 103 12.65 4.14 3.69
C ALA A 103 11.21 4.63 3.55
N SER A 104 11.00 5.62 2.69
CA SER A 104 9.67 6.05 2.31
C SER A 104 9.66 6.46 0.84
N ARG A 105 8.50 6.34 0.22
CA ARG A 105 8.22 6.85 -1.11
C ARG A 105 6.86 7.52 -1.11
N ARG A 106 6.73 8.55 -1.94
CA ARG A 106 5.47 9.28 -2.07
C ARG A 106 5.22 9.63 -3.54
N SER A 107 3.95 9.80 -3.86
CA SER A 107 3.57 10.32 -5.16
C SER A 107 3.84 11.82 -5.23
N TYR A 108 3.86 12.34 -6.44
CA TYR A 108 4.15 13.76 -6.68
C TYR A 108 3.21 14.69 -5.92
N LEU A 109 1.94 14.32 -5.82
CA LEU A 109 0.92 15.17 -5.19
C LEU A 109 0.83 15.04 -3.66
N TRP A 110 1.56 14.12 -3.07
CA TRP A 110 1.58 13.97 -1.62
C TRP A 110 2.35 15.11 -0.97
N GLN A 111 1.71 15.72 -0.01
CA GLN A 111 2.31 16.80 0.76
C GLN A 111 2.31 16.51 2.26
#